data_6f82edfb6f97b629a6c0099a52fba08c
#
_entry.id   6f82edfb6f97b629a6c0099a52fba08c
#
_cell.length_a   1.000
_cell.length_b   1.000
_cell.length_c   1.000
_cell.angle_alpha   90.00
_cell.angle_beta   90.00
_cell.angle_gamma   90.00
#
_symmetry.space_group_name_H-M   'P 1'
#
loop_
_entity.id
_entity.type
_entity.pdbx_description
1 polymer ?
#
loop_
_entity_poly.entity_id
_entity_poly.type
_entity_poly.pdbx_seq_one_letter_code
_entity_poly.pdbx_strand_id
1 'polypeptide(L)'
;MSRPAELYTQIIAVKPTFFPQFHAFGLRYCDAKRHAWGWDYSGSSNLGELKLLLEEAVMLRRLKSDVLAQLPAKQRKMVVFAPGQISTKARTSLDAAATEMTTKGNSKKQQREALILFFNRTAEAKIPSVIEYILDLLESGREKFLVFAHHKVVLDAITKVLEKKQVQHIRIDGSTSSADREDLCQQFQLSERHAVAVLSITAANMGLTFSSADLVVFAELFWNPGVLMQAEDRVHRIGQSSSVGIHYLVAKGTADDYLWPLIQEKIKVLGEAGVSEADFSEMTEDTEYIYKDPKQQKIYDLFQKSFEEDGSDKELLEAAESFDPGSASGTSGTSSQDTGDLLDESTSMDCPVKKSRFEFFDDWDSFTSPL
;
A
#
# COMPACT_ATOMS: atom_id res chain seq x y z
N MET A 1 -8.85 -1.11 -5.52
CA MET A 1 -8.99 -0.78 -6.94
C MET A 1 -8.33 0.56 -7.16
N SER A 2 -7.51 0.71 -8.18
CA SER A 2 -6.73 1.93 -8.44
C SER A 2 -6.85 2.45 -9.89
N ARG A 3 -7.40 1.66 -10.80
CA ARG A 3 -7.52 2.00 -12.23
C ARG A 3 -8.72 1.31 -12.89
N PRO A 4 -9.26 1.86 -14.01
CA PRO A 4 -10.45 1.31 -14.68
C PRO A 4 -10.26 -0.13 -15.18
N ALA A 5 -9.06 -0.52 -15.61
CA ALA A 5 -8.76 -1.87 -16.10
C ALA A 5 -9.17 -2.98 -15.11
N GLU A 6 -9.05 -2.72 -13.81
CA GLU A 6 -9.41 -3.66 -12.74
C GLU A 6 -10.92 -3.91 -12.61
N LEU A 7 -11.75 -3.05 -13.20
CA LEU A 7 -13.21 -3.21 -13.23
C LEU A 7 -13.66 -4.24 -14.25
N TYR A 8 -12.90 -4.46 -15.31
CA TYR A 8 -13.32 -5.29 -16.44
C TYR A 8 -13.75 -6.70 -16.02
N THR A 9 -12.93 -7.39 -15.24
CA THR A 9 -13.22 -8.76 -14.78
C THR A 9 -14.47 -8.83 -13.92
N GLN A 10 -14.75 -7.80 -13.12
CA GLN A 10 -15.95 -7.70 -12.29
C GLN A 10 -17.19 -7.45 -13.15
N ILE A 11 -17.07 -6.59 -14.16
CA ILE A 11 -18.17 -6.29 -15.10
C ILE A 11 -18.57 -7.54 -15.87
N ILE A 12 -17.60 -8.27 -16.45
CA ILE A 12 -17.90 -9.48 -17.23
C ILE A 12 -18.40 -10.63 -16.36
N ALA A 13 -18.01 -10.71 -15.07
CA ALA A 13 -18.55 -11.69 -14.14
C ALA A 13 -20.05 -11.48 -13.88
N VAL A 14 -20.53 -10.22 -13.86
CA VAL A 14 -21.95 -9.88 -13.67
C VAL A 14 -22.72 -9.89 -14.98
N LYS A 15 -22.12 -9.36 -16.05
CA LYS A 15 -22.76 -9.20 -17.37
C LYS A 15 -21.78 -9.51 -18.49
N PRO A 16 -21.55 -10.79 -18.81
CA PRO A 16 -20.52 -11.23 -19.77
C PRO A 16 -20.60 -10.60 -21.14
N THR A 17 -21.81 -10.24 -21.60
CA THR A 17 -22.06 -9.67 -22.93
C THR A 17 -21.82 -8.16 -23.01
N PHE A 18 -21.58 -7.49 -21.88
CA PHE A 18 -21.54 -6.03 -21.84
C PHE A 18 -20.28 -5.46 -22.53
N PHE A 19 -19.13 -6.06 -22.22
CA PHE A 19 -17.87 -5.78 -22.90
C PHE A 19 -17.22 -7.09 -23.33
N PRO A 20 -17.54 -7.59 -24.53
CA PRO A 20 -17.06 -8.93 -24.94
C PRO A 20 -15.54 -9.01 -25.16
N GLN A 21 -14.86 -7.86 -25.29
CA GLN A 21 -13.41 -7.82 -25.52
C GLN A 21 -12.74 -6.80 -24.59
N PHE A 22 -11.75 -7.24 -23.83
CA PHE A 22 -10.96 -6.35 -22.98
C PHE A 22 -10.28 -5.21 -23.74
N HIS A 23 -9.77 -5.49 -24.94
CA HIS A 23 -9.11 -4.47 -25.75
C HIS A 23 -10.05 -3.29 -26.09
N ALA A 24 -11.31 -3.56 -26.46
CA ALA A 24 -12.29 -2.51 -26.72
C ALA A 24 -12.60 -1.69 -25.47
N PHE A 25 -12.73 -2.34 -24.31
CA PHE A 25 -12.87 -1.67 -23.02
C PHE A 25 -11.64 -0.80 -22.71
N GLY A 26 -10.45 -1.34 -22.93
CA GLY A 26 -9.18 -0.67 -22.67
C GLY A 26 -8.96 0.57 -23.54
N LEU A 27 -9.27 0.49 -24.83
CA LEU A 27 -9.21 1.65 -25.74
C LEU A 27 -10.15 2.78 -25.30
N ARG A 28 -11.35 2.43 -24.77
CA ARG A 28 -12.34 3.44 -24.41
C ARG A 28 -12.15 4.02 -23.01
N TYR A 29 -11.79 3.18 -22.01
CA TYR A 29 -11.81 3.59 -20.61
C TYR A 29 -10.44 3.60 -19.92
N CYS A 30 -9.41 3.00 -20.55
CA CYS A 30 -8.07 2.90 -19.94
C CYS A 30 -7.02 3.77 -20.65
N ASP A 31 -7.42 4.70 -21.54
CA ASP A 31 -6.46 5.50 -22.33
C ASP A 31 -5.34 4.63 -22.93
N ALA A 32 -5.72 3.49 -23.54
CA ALA A 32 -4.78 2.47 -23.97
C ALA A 32 -3.77 3.01 -24.99
N LYS A 33 -2.48 2.81 -24.70
CA LYS A 33 -1.36 3.26 -25.53
C LYS A 33 -0.61 2.08 -26.11
N ARG A 34 -0.24 2.17 -27.38
CA ARG A 34 0.55 1.12 -28.06
C ARG A 34 2.03 1.40 -27.88
N HIS A 35 2.74 0.46 -27.31
CA HIS A 35 4.20 0.43 -27.21
C HIS A 35 4.81 -0.59 -28.16
N ALA A 36 6.15 -0.58 -28.28
CA ALA A 36 6.86 -1.52 -29.15
C ALA A 36 6.68 -3.01 -28.73
N TRP A 37 6.40 -3.25 -27.44
CA TRP A 37 6.23 -4.56 -26.83
C TRP A 37 4.79 -4.93 -26.45
N GLY A 38 3.80 -4.12 -26.83
CA GLY A 38 2.38 -4.40 -26.52
C GLY A 38 1.55 -3.18 -26.21
N TRP A 39 0.39 -3.42 -25.61
CA TRP A 39 -0.56 -2.38 -25.20
C TRP A 39 -0.43 -2.12 -23.69
N ASP A 40 -0.45 -0.85 -23.34
CA ASP A 40 -0.56 -0.36 -21.97
C ASP A 40 -2.00 0.09 -21.70
N TYR A 41 -2.60 -0.41 -20.61
CA TYR A 41 -3.97 -0.12 -20.16
C TYR A 41 -4.00 0.49 -18.76
N SER A 42 -2.89 1.08 -18.32
CA SER A 42 -2.77 1.65 -16.96
C SER A 42 -3.49 2.98 -16.79
N GLY A 43 -3.76 3.68 -17.89
CA GLY A 43 -4.41 4.98 -17.89
C GLY A 43 -5.92 4.96 -17.61
N SER A 44 -6.56 6.13 -17.78
CA SER A 44 -7.99 6.33 -17.59
C SER A 44 -8.55 7.32 -18.60
N SER A 45 -9.75 7.04 -19.14
CA SER A 45 -10.49 7.89 -20.08
C SER A 45 -11.99 7.65 -19.95
N ASN A 46 -12.79 8.63 -20.37
CA ASN A 46 -14.26 8.55 -20.40
C ASN A 46 -14.90 8.06 -19.09
N LEU A 47 -14.35 8.45 -17.93
CA LEU A 47 -14.76 7.95 -16.61
C LEU A 47 -16.23 8.30 -16.29
N GLY A 48 -16.72 9.47 -16.71
CA GLY A 48 -18.12 9.85 -16.52
C GLY A 48 -19.10 8.93 -17.23
N GLU A 49 -18.77 8.50 -18.46
CA GLU A 49 -19.56 7.51 -19.20
C GLU A 49 -19.49 6.14 -18.53
N LEU A 50 -18.28 5.71 -18.12
CA LEU A 50 -18.10 4.44 -17.41
C LEU A 50 -18.91 4.40 -16.12
N LYS A 51 -18.91 5.48 -15.33
CA LYS A 51 -19.73 5.63 -14.13
C LYS A 51 -21.21 5.42 -14.44
N LEU A 52 -21.75 6.14 -15.43
CA LEU A 52 -23.15 6.03 -15.81
C LEU A 52 -23.52 4.61 -16.23
N LEU A 53 -22.68 3.98 -17.06
CA LEU A 53 -22.89 2.60 -17.51
C LEU A 53 -22.87 1.60 -16.35
N LEU A 54 -21.97 1.78 -15.37
CA LEU A 54 -21.90 0.94 -14.18
C LEU A 54 -23.17 1.08 -13.34
N GLU A 55 -23.58 2.30 -13.03
CA GLU A 55 -24.76 2.59 -12.19
C GLU A 55 -26.05 2.09 -12.81
N GLU A 56 -26.21 2.22 -14.14
CA GLU A 56 -27.42 1.80 -14.86
C GLU A 56 -27.49 0.29 -15.14
N ALA A 57 -26.35 -0.40 -15.30
CA ALA A 57 -26.36 -1.74 -15.86
C ALA A 57 -25.76 -2.84 -14.98
N VAL A 58 -24.88 -2.53 -14.04
CA VAL A 58 -24.01 -3.51 -13.37
C VAL A 58 -23.96 -3.31 -11.85
N MET A 59 -23.96 -2.06 -11.38
CA MET A 59 -23.61 -1.73 -10.02
C MET A 59 -24.77 -1.11 -9.24
N LEU A 60 -25.14 -1.73 -8.12
CA LEU A 60 -25.98 -1.11 -7.09
C LEU A 60 -25.06 -0.46 -6.05
N ARG A 61 -24.91 0.86 -6.12
CA ARG A 61 -24.12 1.62 -5.15
C ARG A 61 -25.02 2.29 -4.14
N ARG A 62 -24.68 2.12 -2.86
CA ARG A 62 -25.26 2.87 -1.73
C ARG A 62 -24.12 3.58 -1.03
N LEU A 63 -24.21 4.88 -0.90
CA LEU A 63 -23.22 5.68 -0.21
C LEU A 63 -23.46 5.60 1.29
N LYS A 64 -22.41 5.62 2.08
CA LYS A 64 -22.53 5.64 3.55
C LYS A 64 -23.26 6.90 4.02
N SER A 65 -23.00 8.04 3.37
CA SER A 65 -23.72 9.31 3.58
C SER A 65 -25.23 9.17 3.45
N ASP A 66 -25.71 8.38 2.49
CA ASP A 66 -27.13 8.26 2.17
C ASP A 66 -27.86 7.28 3.10
N VAL A 67 -27.19 6.17 3.46
CA VAL A 67 -27.84 5.03 4.16
C VAL A 67 -27.47 4.94 5.63
N LEU A 68 -26.42 5.61 6.07
CA LEU A 68 -25.89 5.57 7.42
C LEU A 68 -25.71 7.00 7.96
N ALA A 69 -26.77 7.81 7.88
CA ALA A 69 -26.76 9.21 8.33
C ALA A 69 -26.39 9.37 9.83
N GLN A 70 -26.55 8.29 10.64
CA GLN A 70 -26.15 8.24 12.03
C GLN A 70 -24.65 7.97 12.26
N LEU A 71 -23.87 7.64 11.21
CA LEU A 71 -22.44 7.47 11.40
C LEU A 71 -21.79 8.81 11.78
N PRO A 72 -20.93 8.82 12.82
CA PRO A 72 -20.19 10.02 13.19
C PRO A 72 -19.25 10.49 12.06
N ALA A 73 -18.83 11.75 12.14
CA ALA A 73 -17.94 12.33 11.17
C ALA A 73 -16.60 11.58 11.09
N LYS A 74 -16.05 11.48 9.89
CA LYS A 74 -14.68 11.00 9.63
C LYS A 74 -13.82 12.20 9.25
N GLN A 75 -12.78 12.46 10.04
CA GLN A 75 -11.88 13.59 9.86
C GLN A 75 -10.48 13.08 9.51
N ARG A 76 -9.98 13.48 8.34
CA ARG A 76 -8.63 13.15 7.90
C ARG A 76 -7.68 14.28 8.21
N LYS A 77 -6.47 13.94 8.64
CA LYS A 77 -5.40 14.90 8.93
C LYS A 77 -4.08 14.37 8.40
N MET A 78 -3.35 15.21 7.67
CA MET A 78 -1.95 14.97 7.34
C MET A 78 -1.07 15.53 8.47
N VAL A 79 -0.20 14.69 9.01
CA VAL A 79 0.80 15.07 10.01
C VAL A 79 2.17 15.05 9.33
N VAL A 80 2.74 16.23 9.17
CA VAL A 80 3.99 16.40 8.42
C VAL A 80 5.18 16.43 9.35
N PHE A 81 6.11 15.49 9.16
CA PHE A 81 7.41 15.52 9.83
C PHE A 81 8.39 16.36 9.02
N ALA A 82 8.94 17.38 9.66
CA ALA A 82 9.92 18.26 9.02
C ALA A 82 11.24 17.52 8.73
N PRO A 83 11.98 17.90 7.68
CA PRO A 83 13.27 17.27 7.35
C PRO A 83 14.27 17.30 8.51
N GLY A 84 14.20 18.27 9.41
CA GLY A 84 15.02 18.36 10.61
C GLY A 84 14.82 17.23 11.63
N GLN A 85 13.66 16.55 11.59
CA GLN A 85 13.33 15.40 12.45
C GLN A 85 13.97 14.09 11.94
N ILE A 86 14.49 14.07 10.71
CA ILE A 86 15.21 12.93 10.15
C ILE A 86 16.69 13.07 10.47
N SER A 87 17.30 12.01 11.00
CA SER A 87 18.73 12.01 11.34
C SER A 87 19.61 12.28 10.11
N THR A 88 20.76 12.93 10.30
CA THR A 88 21.71 13.22 9.21
C THR A 88 22.13 11.95 8.47
N LYS A 89 22.34 10.84 9.19
CA LYS A 89 22.70 9.54 8.61
C LYS A 89 21.59 9.02 7.68
N ALA A 90 20.35 9.07 8.11
CA ALA A 90 19.21 8.62 7.33
C ALA A 90 19.04 9.50 6.08
N ARG A 91 19.20 10.81 6.20
CA ARG A 91 19.14 11.75 5.08
C ARG A 91 20.22 11.44 4.03
N THR A 92 21.48 11.25 4.45
CA THR A 92 22.55 10.87 3.52
C THR A 92 22.24 9.56 2.78
N SER A 93 21.65 8.58 3.45
CA SER A 93 21.26 7.32 2.84
C SER A 93 20.11 7.49 1.82
N LEU A 94 19.13 8.34 2.14
CA LEU A 94 18.03 8.70 1.22
C LEU A 94 18.55 9.44 -0.01
N ASP A 95 19.43 10.43 0.17
CA ASP A 95 20.04 11.19 -0.93
C ASP A 95 20.86 10.30 -1.85
N ALA A 96 21.60 9.33 -1.30
CA ALA A 96 22.35 8.34 -2.08
C ALA A 96 21.42 7.48 -2.95
N ALA A 97 20.35 6.91 -2.38
CA ALA A 97 19.37 6.12 -3.13
C ALA A 97 18.65 6.96 -4.20
N ALA A 98 18.26 8.21 -3.89
CA ALA A 98 17.66 9.14 -4.84
C ALA A 98 18.61 9.48 -6.00
N THR A 99 19.90 9.59 -5.73
CA THR A 99 20.92 9.85 -6.75
C THR A 99 21.09 8.64 -7.66
N GLU A 100 21.11 7.44 -7.11
CA GLU A 100 21.22 6.19 -7.87
C GLU A 100 20.04 6.00 -8.83
N MET A 101 18.80 6.27 -8.38
CA MET A 101 17.62 6.25 -9.25
C MET A 101 17.75 7.16 -10.47
N THR A 102 18.38 8.32 -10.31
CA THR A 102 18.45 9.35 -11.36
C THR A 102 19.71 9.31 -12.21
N THR A 103 20.69 8.44 -11.88
CA THR A 103 21.96 8.33 -12.61
C THR A 103 21.72 7.89 -14.06
N LYS A 104 22.35 8.62 -14.99
CA LYS A 104 22.29 8.29 -16.42
C LYS A 104 23.08 7.03 -16.67
N GLY A 105 22.47 6.08 -17.43
CA GLY A 105 23.10 4.82 -17.79
C GLY A 105 22.70 3.61 -16.96
N ASN A 106 22.01 3.81 -15.83
CA ASN A 106 21.47 2.71 -15.04
C ASN A 106 20.41 1.94 -15.84
N SER A 107 20.47 0.61 -15.79
CA SER A 107 19.44 -0.26 -16.35
C SER A 107 18.11 -0.06 -15.61
N LYS A 108 16.98 -0.46 -16.23
CA LYS A 108 15.67 -0.45 -15.57
C LYS A 108 15.68 -1.23 -14.27
N LYS A 109 16.39 -2.35 -14.21
CA LYS A 109 16.53 -3.17 -13.00
C LYS A 109 17.23 -2.39 -11.89
N GLN A 110 18.35 -1.73 -12.16
CA GLN A 110 19.07 -0.92 -11.18
C GLN A 110 18.23 0.26 -10.67
N GLN A 111 17.47 0.92 -11.56
CA GLN A 111 16.55 2.00 -11.16
C GLN A 111 15.46 1.48 -10.22
N ARG A 112 14.93 0.29 -10.48
CA ARG A 112 13.91 -0.35 -9.64
C ARG A 112 14.48 -0.77 -8.27
N GLU A 113 15.65 -1.37 -8.24
CA GLU A 113 16.36 -1.72 -7.00
C GLU A 113 16.64 -0.47 -6.14
N ALA A 114 17.06 0.63 -6.77
CA ALA A 114 17.27 1.91 -6.09
C ALA A 114 15.95 2.51 -5.56
N LEU A 115 14.83 2.35 -6.28
CA LEU A 115 13.51 2.78 -5.83
C LEU A 115 13.06 1.99 -4.58
N ILE A 116 13.21 0.69 -4.61
CA ILE A 116 12.91 -0.19 -3.46
C ILE A 116 13.78 0.20 -2.26
N LEU A 117 15.06 0.43 -2.50
CA LEU A 117 15.97 0.89 -1.44
C LEU A 117 15.55 2.24 -0.87
N PHE A 118 15.18 3.20 -1.71
CA PHE A 118 14.69 4.51 -1.27
C PHE A 118 13.42 4.41 -0.42
N PHE A 119 12.50 3.53 -0.81
CA PHE A 119 11.29 3.24 -0.08
C PHE A 119 11.59 2.61 1.29
N ASN A 120 12.44 1.58 1.34
CA ASN A 120 12.87 0.94 2.58
C ASN A 120 13.59 1.92 3.53
N ARG A 121 14.48 2.78 3.00
CA ARG A 121 15.17 3.81 3.79
C ARG A 121 14.22 4.89 4.29
N THR A 122 13.14 5.18 3.58
CA THR A 122 12.08 6.06 4.07
C THR A 122 11.42 5.51 5.32
N ALA A 123 11.07 4.21 5.31
CA ALA A 123 10.49 3.55 6.46
C ALA A 123 11.41 3.65 7.71
N GLU A 124 12.69 3.29 7.54
CA GLU A 124 13.68 3.38 8.61
C GLU A 124 13.83 4.82 9.15
N ALA A 125 13.90 5.81 8.24
CA ALA A 125 14.07 7.22 8.60
C ALA A 125 12.89 7.79 9.40
N LYS A 126 11.68 7.29 9.17
CA LYS A 126 10.45 7.73 9.85
C LYS A 126 10.28 7.16 11.26
N ILE A 127 10.89 6.02 11.58
CA ILE A 127 10.66 5.31 12.85
C ILE A 127 10.73 6.24 14.08
N PRO A 128 11.76 7.08 14.27
CA PRO A 128 11.84 7.93 15.48
C PRO A 128 10.64 8.85 15.62
N SER A 129 10.25 9.55 14.54
CA SER A 129 9.14 10.50 14.56
C SER A 129 7.78 9.80 14.67
N VAL A 130 7.63 8.61 14.09
CA VAL A 130 6.43 7.77 14.27
C VAL A 130 6.27 7.35 15.73
N ILE A 131 7.37 6.93 16.37
CA ILE A 131 7.34 6.52 17.78
C ILE A 131 7.01 7.71 18.67
N GLU A 132 7.65 8.86 18.48
CA GLU A 132 7.38 10.09 19.20
C GLU A 132 5.89 10.43 19.10
N TYR A 133 5.33 10.45 17.89
CA TYR A 133 3.91 10.72 17.66
C TYR A 133 2.97 9.74 18.38
N ILE A 134 3.27 8.46 18.37
CA ILE A 134 2.48 7.43 19.09
C ILE A 134 2.55 7.66 20.59
N LEU A 135 3.71 8.01 21.14
CA LEU A 135 3.87 8.31 22.56
C LEU A 135 3.10 9.57 22.96
N ASP A 136 3.11 10.63 22.14
CA ASP A 136 2.33 11.85 22.37
C ASP A 136 0.82 11.56 22.39
N LEU A 137 0.35 10.67 21.50
CA LEU A 137 -1.05 10.23 21.53
C LEU A 137 -1.42 9.52 22.84
N LEU A 138 -0.56 8.63 23.32
CA LEU A 138 -0.77 7.94 24.59
C LEU A 138 -0.72 8.90 25.78
N GLU A 139 0.20 9.85 25.79
CA GLU A 139 0.33 10.86 26.84
C GLU A 139 -0.85 11.86 26.83
N SER A 140 -1.45 12.10 25.64
CA SER A 140 -2.67 12.92 25.52
C SER A 140 -3.95 12.24 26.00
N GLY A 141 -3.86 11.00 26.48
CA GLY A 141 -4.98 10.24 27.02
C GLY A 141 -5.86 9.56 25.98
N ARG A 142 -5.36 9.30 24.76
CA ARG A 142 -6.07 8.46 23.77
C ARG A 142 -6.22 7.03 24.27
N GLU A 143 -7.46 6.56 24.32
CA GLU A 143 -7.78 5.25 24.90
C GLU A 143 -7.55 4.10 23.92
N LYS A 144 -8.05 4.23 22.69
CA LYS A 144 -7.95 3.19 21.66
C LYS A 144 -7.67 3.76 20.28
N PHE A 145 -6.64 3.24 19.63
CA PHE A 145 -6.34 3.61 18.24
C PHE A 145 -5.62 2.50 17.48
N LEU A 146 -5.69 2.58 16.17
CA LEU A 146 -5.01 1.67 15.25
C LEU A 146 -3.78 2.35 14.66
N VAL A 147 -2.72 1.56 14.45
CA VAL A 147 -1.52 2.01 13.74
C VAL A 147 -1.24 1.05 12.59
N PHE A 148 -1.28 1.57 11.37
CA PHE A 148 -0.97 0.79 10.16
C PHE A 148 0.43 1.09 9.65
N ALA A 149 1.17 0.03 9.34
CA ALA A 149 2.45 0.08 8.63
C ALA A 149 2.57 -1.14 7.70
N HIS A 150 3.54 -1.15 6.81
CA HIS A 150 3.79 -2.31 5.94
C HIS A 150 5.21 -2.87 6.09
N HIS A 151 6.22 -2.05 6.42
CA HIS A 151 7.54 -2.57 6.71
C HIS A 151 7.56 -3.27 8.09
N LYS A 152 8.07 -4.50 8.10
CA LYS A 152 8.22 -5.27 9.33
C LYS A 152 9.05 -4.52 10.37
N VAL A 153 10.11 -3.84 9.96
CA VAL A 153 10.98 -3.05 10.84
C VAL A 153 10.22 -1.94 11.57
N VAL A 154 9.22 -1.32 10.92
CA VAL A 154 8.38 -0.28 11.54
C VAL A 154 7.42 -0.92 12.55
N LEU A 155 6.74 -2.01 12.17
CA LEU A 155 5.86 -2.77 13.07
C LEU A 155 6.62 -3.24 14.31
N ASP A 156 7.82 -3.79 14.14
CA ASP A 156 8.68 -4.28 15.22
C ASP A 156 9.13 -3.13 16.15
N ALA A 157 9.51 -1.99 15.59
CA ALA A 157 9.92 -0.82 16.37
C ALA A 157 8.77 -0.27 17.23
N ILE A 158 7.56 -0.16 16.66
CA ILE A 158 6.36 0.28 17.39
C ILE A 158 6.04 -0.71 18.51
N THR A 159 5.95 -2.01 18.21
CA THR A 159 5.65 -3.07 19.18
C THR A 159 6.63 -3.03 20.34
N LYS A 160 7.93 -2.98 20.06
CA LYS A 160 8.99 -2.92 21.08
C LYS A 160 8.87 -1.72 22.03
N VAL A 161 8.45 -0.56 21.52
CA VAL A 161 8.27 0.62 22.37
C VAL A 161 7.01 0.50 23.22
N LEU A 162 5.91 -0.04 22.69
CA LEU A 162 4.68 -0.30 23.45
C LEU A 162 4.94 -1.32 24.59
N GLU A 163 5.70 -2.39 24.32
CA GLU A 163 6.14 -3.37 25.32
C GLU A 163 6.98 -2.70 26.43
N LYS A 164 7.97 -1.90 26.04
CA LYS A 164 8.83 -1.18 27.00
C LYS A 164 8.04 -0.21 27.88
N LYS A 165 7.00 0.39 27.35
CA LYS A 165 6.09 1.30 28.07
C LYS A 165 4.96 0.56 28.79
N GLN A 166 4.91 -0.78 28.69
CA GLN A 166 3.86 -1.62 29.27
C GLN A 166 2.45 -1.24 28.81
N VAL A 167 2.33 -0.74 27.57
CA VAL A 167 1.05 -0.42 26.95
C VAL A 167 0.42 -1.70 26.42
N GLN A 168 -0.83 -1.96 26.81
CA GLN A 168 -1.59 -3.09 26.29
C GLN A 168 -1.86 -2.87 24.78
N HIS A 169 -1.44 -3.81 23.97
CA HIS A 169 -1.59 -3.73 22.51
C HIS A 169 -1.81 -5.12 21.91
N ILE A 170 -2.33 -5.13 20.69
CA ILE A 170 -2.34 -6.32 19.84
C ILE A 170 -1.49 -6.05 18.58
N ARG A 171 -1.04 -7.14 17.96
CA ARG A 171 -0.36 -7.09 16.66
C ARG A 171 -0.97 -8.10 15.70
N ILE A 172 -1.30 -7.64 14.49
CA ILE A 172 -1.79 -8.48 13.39
C ILE A 172 -0.99 -8.16 12.14
N ASP A 173 -0.28 -9.15 11.62
CA ASP A 173 0.51 -9.04 10.39
C ASP A 173 0.39 -10.30 9.52
N GLY A 174 1.23 -10.46 8.49
CA GLY A 174 1.22 -11.59 7.58
C GLY A 174 1.46 -12.94 8.26
N SER A 175 2.14 -12.96 9.42
CA SER A 175 2.44 -14.19 10.18
C SER A 175 1.30 -14.64 11.09
N THR A 176 0.32 -13.77 11.39
CA THR A 176 -0.80 -14.06 12.29
C THR A 176 -1.80 -15.01 11.62
N SER A 177 -2.16 -16.11 12.26
CA SER A 177 -3.13 -17.07 11.75
C SER A 177 -4.55 -16.47 11.67
N SER A 178 -5.44 -17.05 10.87
CA SER A 178 -6.82 -16.56 10.72
C SER A 178 -7.61 -16.65 12.04
N ALA A 179 -7.38 -17.70 12.84
CA ALA A 179 -8.03 -17.87 14.15
C ALA A 179 -7.52 -16.83 15.15
N ASP A 180 -6.19 -16.69 15.26
CA ASP A 180 -5.59 -15.72 16.19
C ASP A 180 -6.01 -14.28 15.89
N ARG A 181 -6.26 -13.93 14.62
CA ARG A 181 -6.71 -12.59 14.22
C ARG A 181 -8.05 -12.24 14.82
N GLU A 182 -9.00 -13.17 14.80
CA GLU A 182 -10.33 -12.94 15.37
C GLU A 182 -10.24 -12.78 16.88
N ASP A 183 -9.48 -13.65 17.56
CA ASP A 183 -9.27 -13.58 19.00
C ASP A 183 -8.60 -12.28 19.43
N LEU A 184 -7.56 -11.84 18.72
CA LEU A 184 -6.89 -10.56 18.96
C LEU A 184 -7.83 -9.37 18.74
N CYS A 185 -8.68 -9.44 17.70
CA CYS A 185 -9.66 -8.42 17.40
C CYS A 185 -10.69 -8.31 18.54
N GLN A 186 -11.21 -9.43 19.03
CA GLN A 186 -12.12 -9.48 20.16
C GLN A 186 -11.46 -8.96 21.45
N GLN A 187 -10.22 -9.38 21.70
CA GLN A 187 -9.44 -8.87 22.84
C GLN A 187 -9.31 -7.34 22.79
N PHE A 188 -8.98 -6.77 21.63
CA PHE A 188 -8.92 -5.32 21.45
C PHE A 188 -10.26 -4.66 21.67
N GLN A 189 -11.35 -5.20 21.11
CA GLN A 189 -12.68 -4.63 21.22
C GLN A 189 -13.19 -4.59 22.66
N LEU A 190 -12.93 -5.64 23.45
CA LEU A 190 -13.42 -5.80 24.82
C LEU A 190 -12.52 -5.16 25.89
N SER A 191 -11.31 -4.75 25.54
CA SER A 191 -10.41 -4.11 26.50
C SER A 191 -11.01 -2.81 27.06
N GLU A 192 -11.03 -2.67 28.37
CA GLU A 192 -11.42 -1.43 29.06
C GLU A 192 -10.23 -0.48 29.26
N ARG A 193 -9.02 -0.94 28.96
CA ARG A 193 -7.78 -0.16 29.12
C ARG A 193 -7.35 0.46 27.80
N HIS A 194 -6.40 1.38 27.87
CA HIS A 194 -5.73 1.90 26.69
C HIS A 194 -5.17 0.76 25.87
N ALA A 195 -5.54 0.71 24.59
CA ALA A 195 -5.10 -0.36 23.71
C ALA A 195 -4.72 0.19 22.33
N VAL A 196 -3.59 -0.26 21.82
CA VAL A 196 -3.11 0.04 20.48
C VAL A 196 -3.20 -1.22 19.65
N ALA A 197 -3.79 -1.15 18.46
CA ALA A 197 -3.72 -2.22 17.49
C ALA A 197 -2.65 -1.89 16.44
N VAL A 198 -1.55 -2.64 16.42
CA VAL A 198 -0.47 -2.53 15.44
C VAL A 198 -0.76 -3.50 14.30
N LEU A 199 -1.06 -2.96 13.13
CA LEU A 199 -1.62 -3.73 12.01
C LEU A 199 -0.74 -3.57 10.76
N SER A 200 -0.44 -4.69 10.11
CA SER A 200 0.06 -4.62 8.74
C SER A 200 -1.04 -4.06 7.83
N ILE A 201 -0.68 -3.18 6.90
CA ILE A 201 -1.65 -2.59 5.98
C ILE A 201 -2.34 -3.65 5.12
N THR A 202 -1.67 -4.78 4.86
CA THR A 202 -2.24 -5.94 4.17
C THR A 202 -3.35 -6.63 4.98
N ALA A 203 -3.32 -6.52 6.33
CA ALA A 203 -4.36 -7.04 7.19
C ALA A 203 -5.70 -6.29 7.06
N ALA A 204 -5.68 -5.05 6.53
CA ALA A 204 -6.90 -4.27 6.28
C ALA A 204 -7.89 -4.98 5.34
N ASN A 205 -7.39 -5.83 4.43
CA ASN A 205 -8.22 -6.58 3.48
C ASN A 205 -9.01 -7.73 4.10
N MET A 206 -8.77 -8.08 5.36
CA MET A 206 -9.28 -9.30 5.99
C MET A 206 -10.61 -9.16 6.74
N GLY A 207 -11.34 -8.08 6.56
CA GLY A 207 -12.70 -7.94 7.12
C GLY A 207 -12.79 -7.67 8.61
N LEU A 208 -11.69 -7.48 9.33
CA LEU A 208 -11.64 -7.21 10.77
C LEU A 208 -12.44 -5.95 11.14
N THR A 209 -13.00 -5.91 12.34
CA THR A 209 -13.79 -4.78 12.85
C THR A 209 -13.17 -4.23 14.12
N PHE A 210 -12.95 -2.90 14.15
CA PHE A 210 -12.33 -2.18 15.25
C PHE A 210 -13.16 -0.96 15.66
N SER A 211 -14.47 -1.13 15.81
CA SER A 211 -15.41 -0.03 16.12
C SER A 211 -15.22 0.58 17.50
N SER A 212 -14.46 -0.05 18.40
CA SER A 212 -14.12 0.52 19.71
C SER A 212 -13.00 1.58 19.65
N ALA A 213 -12.29 1.68 18.51
CA ALA A 213 -11.30 2.74 18.30
C ALA A 213 -11.94 3.97 17.67
N ASP A 214 -11.39 5.15 17.95
CA ASP A 214 -11.81 6.44 17.38
C ASP A 214 -10.73 7.13 16.55
N LEU A 215 -9.55 6.49 16.42
CA LEU A 215 -8.41 7.03 15.66
C LEU A 215 -7.69 5.94 14.87
N VAL A 216 -7.34 6.27 13.64
CA VAL A 216 -6.47 5.47 12.77
C VAL A 216 -5.23 6.28 12.42
N VAL A 217 -4.05 5.71 12.62
CA VAL A 217 -2.76 6.32 12.29
C VAL A 217 -2.10 5.49 11.20
N PHE A 218 -1.83 6.09 10.06
CA PHE A 218 -0.99 5.50 9.03
C PHE A 218 0.45 5.95 9.27
N ALA A 219 1.26 5.08 9.89
CA ALA A 219 2.69 5.33 10.10
C ALA A 219 3.46 5.40 8.78
N GLU A 220 2.95 4.72 7.77
CA GLU A 220 3.49 4.69 6.41
C GLU A 220 2.38 4.90 5.38
N LEU A 221 2.72 5.55 4.28
CA LEU A 221 1.85 5.69 3.12
C LEU A 221 1.86 4.39 2.30
N PHE A 222 0.71 4.08 1.69
CA PHE A 222 0.58 2.95 0.79
C PHE A 222 0.07 3.44 -0.56
N TRP A 223 0.69 3.00 -1.64
CA TRP A 223 0.45 3.48 -3.02
C TRP A 223 -0.92 3.13 -3.62
N ASN A 224 -1.65 2.18 -3.00
CA ASN A 224 -3.00 1.83 -3.42
C ASN A 224 -4.03 2.49 -2.47
N PRO A 225 -4.72 3.55 -2.92
CA PRO A 225 -5.67 4.27 -2.08
C PRO A 225 -6.87 3.42 -1.66
N GLY A 226 -7.24 2.41 -2.45
CA GLY A 226 -8.31 1.50 -2.08
C GLY A 226 -8.01 0.72 -0.80
N VAL A 227 -6.75 0.35 -0.58
CA VAL A 227 -6.31 -0.32 0.65
C VAL A 227 -6.36 0.64 1.84
N LEU A 228 -5.93 1.90 1.65
CA LEU A 228 -6.01 2.93 2.69
C LEU A 228 -7.45 3.17 3.12
N MET A 229 -8.36 3.35 2.16
CA MET A 229 -9.79 3.56 2.44
C MET A 229 -10.43 2.34 3.13
N GLN A 230 -10.05 1.11 2.74
CA GLN A 230 -10.50 -0.10 3.42
C GLN A 230 -10.00 -0.15 4.87
N ALA A 231 -8.77 0.28 5.12
CA ALA A 231 -8.21 0.35 6.47
C ALA A 231 -8.95 1.39 7.34
N GLU A 232 -9.23 2.59 6.82
CA GLU A 232 -10.08 3.58 7.49
C GLU A 232 -11.45 3.00 7.88
N ASP A 233 -12.04 2.25 6.97
CA ASP A 233 -13.38 1.67 7.13
C ASP A 233 -13.43 0.49 8.12
N ARG A 234 -12.29 0.03 8.67
CA ARG A 234 -12.26 -0.91 9.80
C ARG A 234 -12.74 -0.28 11.10
N VAL A 235 -12.61 1.03 11.22
CA VAL A 235 -13.06 1.82 12.38
C VAL A 235 -14.37 2.54 12.07
N HIS A 236 -14.48 3.19 10.91
CA HIS A 236 -15.68 3.95 10.52
C HIS A 236 -16.77 3.04 9.93
N ARG A 237 -17.47 2.33 10.81
CA ARG A 237 -18.53 1.34 10.48
C ARG A 237 -19.73 1.45 11.40
N ILE A 238 -20.76 0.66 11.09
CA ILE A 238 -21.91 0.44 11.99
C ILE A 238 -21.40 0.01 13.37
N GLY A 239 -21.89 0.66 14.41
CA GLY A 239 -21.46 0.47 15.80
C GLY A 239 -20.44 1.52 16.28
N GLN A 240 -19.96 2.40 15.41
CA GLN A 240 -19.13 3.54 15.81
C GLN A 240 -20.01 4.63 16.43
N SER A 241 -19.66 5.06 17.65
CA SER A 241 -20.38 6.10 18.40
C SER A 241 -19.65 7.45 18.44
N SER A 242 -18.37 7.48 18.08
CA SER A 242 -17.50 8.66 18.16
C SER A 242 -17.03 9.12 16.79
N SER A 243 -16.71 10.39 16.63
CA SER A 243 -16.02 10.89 15.44
C SER A 243 -14.68 10.18 15.27
N VAL A 244 -14.37 9.76 14.04
CA VAL A 244 -13.18 9.00 13.72
C VAL A 244 -12.11 9.90 13.14
N GLY A 245 -10.96 10.00 13.81
CA GLY A 245 -9.77 10.65 13.31
C GLY A 245 -8.98 9.70 12.40
N ILE A 246 -8.46 10.22 11.28
CA ILE A 246 -7.56 9.49 10.38
C ILE A 246 -6.31 10.33 10.20
N HIS A 247 -5.18 9.86 10.70
CA HIS A 247 -3.92 10.60 10.63
C HIS A 247 -2.94 9.90 9.70
N TYR A 248 -2.50 10.62 8.67
CA TYR A 248 -1.46 10.18 7.73
C TYR A 248 -0.15 10.83 8.09
N LEU A 249 0.85 10.04 8.50
CA LEU A 249 2.17 10.53 8.87
C LEU A 249 3.05 10.63 7.61
N VAL A 250 3.45 11.83 7.26
CA VAL A 250 4.19 12.15 6.03
C VAL A 250 5.53 12.80 6.39
N ALA A 251 6.62 12.23 5.92
CA ALA A 251 7.96 12.76 6.17
C ALA A 251 8.51 13.47 4.93
N LYS A 252 8.75 14.78 5.03
CA LYS A 252 9.35 15.56 3.94
C LYS A 252 10.83 15.19 3.72
N GLY A 253 11.23 15.17 2.45
CA GLY A 253 12.56 14.74 2.03
C GLY A 253 12.71 13.23 1.89
N THR A 254 11.61 12.50 1.76
CA THR A 254 11.56 11.04 1.65
C THR A 254 10.70 10.60 0.46
N ALA A 255 10.46 9.30 0.33
CA ALA A 255 9.53 8.74 -0.66
C ALA A 255 8.09 9.27 -0.51
N ASP A 256 7.73 9.75 0.67
CA ASP A 256 6.38 10.28 0.93
C ASP A 256 6.08 11.52 0.08
N ASP A 257 7.09 12.33 -0.28
CA ASP A 257 6.92 13.49 -1.16
C ASP A 257 6.42 13.11 -2.57
N TYR A 258 6.65 11.87 -2.97
CA TYR A 258 6.23 11.32 -4.27
C TYR A 258 4.97 10.46 -4.16
N LEU A 259 4.86 9.70 -3.06
CA LEU A 259 3.72 8.82 -2.82
C LEU A 259 2.43 9.59 -2.54
N TRP A 260 2.50 10.68 -1.78
CA TRP A 260 1.31 11.44 -1.41
C TRP A 260 0.58 12.03 -2.62
N PRO A 261 1.24 12.75 -3.55
CA PRO A 261 0.61 13.23 -4.77
C PRO A 261 0.04 12.11 -5.65
N LEU A 262 0.73 10.97 -5.76
CA LEU A 262 0.24 9.81 -6.50
C LEU A 262 -1.05 9.24 -5.91
N ILE A 263 -1.14 9.17 -4.57
CA ILE A 263 -2.35 8.73 -3.87
C ILE A 263 -3.50 9.69 -4.17
N GLN A 264 -3.26 11.00 -4.08
CA GLN A 264 -4.27 12.03 -4.37
C GLN A 264 -4.78 11.95 -5.81
N GLU A 265 -3.89 11.80 -6.80
CA GLU A 265 -4.26 11.64 -8.21
C GLU A 265 -5.13 10.40 -8.43
N LYS A 266 -4.74 9.25 -7.86
CA LYS A 266 -5.52 8.01 -7.96
C LYS A 266 -6.90 8.13 -7.30
N ILE A 267 -7.00 8.81 -6.15
CA ILE A 267 -8.29 9.06 -5.48
C ILE A 267 -9.20 9.93 -6.36
N LYS A 268 -8.65 10.97 -7.00
CA LYS A 268 -9.39 11.80 -7.93
C LYS A 268 -9.96 10.98 -9.09
N VAL A 269 -9.15 10.12 -9.71
CA VAL A 269 -9.59 9.21 -10.78
C VAL A 269 -10.71 8.28 -10.31
N LEU A 270 -10.60 7.72 -9.09
CA LEU A 270 -11.65 6.88 -8.51
C LEU A 270 -12.94 7.66 -8.22
N GLY A 271 -12.84 8.91 -7.81
CA GLY A 271 -13.97 9.81 -7.61
C GLY A 271 -14.70 10.12 -8.92
N GLU A 272 -13.95 10.46 -9.97
CA GLU A 272 -14.50 10.74 -11.32
C GLU A 272 -15.18 9.50 -11.92
N ALA A 273 -14.64 8.31 -11.67
CA ALA A 273 -15.26 7.04 -12.06
C ALA A 273 -16.48 6.67 -11.19
N GLY A 274 -16.82 7.48 -10.18
CA GLY A 274 -17.93 7.20 -9.28
C GLY A 274 -17.71 5.99 -8.37
N VAL A 275 -16.47 5.52 -8.19
CA VAL A 275 -16.14 4.34 -7.38
C VAL A 275 -15.81 4.72 -5.95
N SER A 276 -15.36 5.95 -5.71
CA SER A 276 -15.03 6.49 -4.37
C SER A 276 -15.72 7.82 -4.12
N GLU A 277 -16.07 8.10 -2.87
CA GLU A 277 -16.45 9.44 -2.38
C GLU A 277 -15.31 10.09 -1.58
N ALA A 278 -14.20 9.38 -1.41
CA ALA A 278 -13.08 9.92 -0.65
C ALA A 278 -12.53 11.15 -1.38
N ASP A 279 -12.53 12.26 -0.70
CA ASP A 279 -11.86 13.48 -1.11
C ASP A 279 -10.72 13.77 -0.13
N PHE A 280 -9.52 13.92 -0.65
CA PHE A 280 -8.33 14.26 0.12
C PHE A 280 -7.88 15.70 -0.14
N SER A 281 -8.66 16.47 -0.91
CA SER A 281 -8.33 17.87 -1.25
C SER A 281 -8.33 18.76 0.00
N GLU A 282 -9.19 18.47 0.98
CA GLU A 282 -9.25 19.21 2.24
C GLU A 282 -8.02 19.01 3.15
N MET A 283 -7.18 18.00 2.85
CA MET A 283 -5.99 17.69 3.65
C MET A 283 -4.75 18.48 3.20
N THR A 284 -4.83 19.20 2.10
CA THR A 284 -3.76 20.02 1.58
C THR A 284 -3.78 21.39 2.24
N GLU A 285 -3.28 21.51 3.47
CA GLU A 285 -2.79 22.80 3.95
C GLU A 285 -1.54 23.16 3.15
N ASP A 286 -1.68 24.03 2.14
CA ASP A 286 -0.65 24.86 1.49
C ASP A 286 0.66 24.19 1.01
N THR A 287 0.68 22.90 0.77
CA THR A 287 1.84 22.27 0.13
C THR A 287 1.52 21.93 -1.32
N GLU A 288 1.62 22.92 -2.21
CA GLU A 288 1.83 22.63 -3.62
C GLU A 288 3.10 21.78 -3.74
N TYR A 289 2.95 20.46 -3.99
CA TYR A 289 4.03 19.58 -4.39
C TYR A 289 4.44 19.92 -5.83
N ILE A 290 5.03 21.12 -6.00
CA ILE A 290 5.57 21.53 -7.28
C ILE A 290 7.00 20.98 -7.34
N TYR A 291 7.20 19.98 -8.18
CA TYR A 291 8.54 19.49 -8.49
C TYR A 291 9.27 20.53 -9.35
N LYS A 292 9.95 21.46 -8.68
CA LYS A 292 10.74 22.54 -9.33
C LYS A 292 12.05 22.04 -9.93
N ASP A 293 12.51 20.86 -9.46
CA ASP A 293 13.79 20.27 -9.86
C ASP A 293 13.54 19.10 -10.85
N PRO A 294 14.23 19.08 -12.03
CA PRO A 294 14.16 17.95 -12.96
C PRO A 294 14.49 16.59 -12.35
N LYS A 295 15.31 16.56 -11.30
CA LYS A 295 15.62 15.33 -10.55
C LYS A 295 14.39 14.82 -9.81
N GLN A 296 13.65 15.70 -9.15
CA GLN A 296 12.42 15.35 -8.43
C GLN A 296 11.35 14.84 -9.40
N GLN A 297 11.17 15.52 -10.54
CA GLN A 297 10.24 15.08 -11.57
C GLN A 297 10.58 13.67 -12.08
N LYS A 298 11.86 13.40 -12.33
CA LYS A 298 12.30 12.06 -12.77
C LYS A 298 12.04 10.97 -11.73
N ILE A 299 12.20 11.26 -10.44
CA ILE A 299 11.87 10.34 -9.35
C ILE A 299 10.37 10.08 -9.32
N TYR A 300 9.56 11.13 -9.44
CA TYR A 300 8.09 11.01 -9.51
C TYR A 300 7.65 10.10 -10.66
N ASP A 301 8.16 10.32 -11.86
CA ASP A 301 7.87 9.51 -13.04
C ASP A 301 8.26 8.04 -12.84
N LEU A 302 9.37 7.77 -12.14
CA LEU A 302 9.79 6.41 -11.79
C LEU A 302 8.84 5.75 -10.78
N PHE A 303 8.38 6.49 -9.77
CA PHE A 303 7.38 6.00 -8.83
C PHE A 303 6.06 5.70 -9.55
N GLN A 304 5.53 6.65 -10.32
CA GLN A 304 4.30 6.48 -11.08
C GLN A 304 4.36 5.22 -11.93
N LYS A 305 5.41 5.09 -12.74
CA LYS A 305 5.59 3.94 -13.62
C LYS A 305 5.71 2.61 -12.87
N SER A 306 6.46 2.58 -11.76
CA SER A 306 6.63 1.36 -10.96
C SER A 306 5.33 0.88 -10.34
N PHE A 307 4.43 1.78 -9.96
CA PHE A 307 3.12 1.42 -9.38
C PHE A 307 2.03 1.17 -10.43
N GLU A 308 2.32 1.38 -11.71
CA GLU A 308 1.46 1.04 -12.83
C GLU A 308 1.75 -0.36 -13.41
N GLU A 309 2.97 -0.88 -13.23
CA GLU A 309 3.36 -2.21 -13.70
C GLU A 309 2.70 -3.32 -12.86
N ASP A 310 2.13 -4.34 -13.52
CA ASP A 310 1.51 -5.49 -12.86
C ASP A 310 2.55 -6.29 -12.05
N GLY A 311 2.19 -6.63 -10.81
CA GLY A 311 3.06 -7.39 -9.90
C GLY A 311 4.03 -6.54 -9.05
N SER A 312 4.12 -5.24 -9.30
CA SER A 312 4.95 -4.31 -8.53
C SER A 312 4.57 -4.27 -7.05
N ASP A 313 3.27 -4.31 -6.76
CA ASP A 313 2.75 -4.30 -5.39
C ASP A 313 3.29 -5.46 -4.55
N LYS A 314 3.35 -6.65 -5.14
CA LYS A 314 3.85 -7.85 -4.47
C LYS A 314 5.34 -7.76 -4.16
N GLU A 315 6.14 -7.33 -5.13
CA GLU A 315 7.58 -7.18 -4.94
C GLU A 315 7.94 -6.12 -3.90
N LEU A 316 7.23 -4.99 -3.88
CA LEU A 316 7.41 -3.95 -2.87
C LEU A 316 7.02 -4.42 -1.47
N LEU A 317 5.94 -5.20 -1.35
CA LEU A 317 5.54 -5.79 -0.07
C LEU A 317 6.54 -6.84 0.40
N GLU A 318 7.00 -7.73 -0.47
CA GLU A 318 8.03 -8.73 -0.15
C GLU A 318 9.35 -8.06 0.28
N ALA A 319 9.74 -6.97 -0.40
CA ALA A 319 10.90 -6.18 -0.03
C ALA A 319 10.73 -5.51 1.35
N ALA A 320 9.54 -4.99 1.66
CA ALA A 320 9.24 -4.38 2.95
C ALA A 320 9.20 -5.40 4.11
N GLU A 321 8.71 -6.62 3.85
CA GLU A 321 8.69 -7.71 4.83
C GLU A 321 10.10 -8.27 5.11
N SER A 322 10.96 -8.34 4.08
CA SER A 322 12.31 -8.90 4.17
C SER A 322 13.38 -7.88 4.55
N PHE A 323 13.05 -6.59 4.58
CA PHE A 323 14.02 -5.53 4.84
C PHE A 323 14.61 -5.61 6.25
N ASP A 324 15.95 -5.82 6.30
CA ASP A 324 16.74 -5.76 7.51
C ASP A 324 17.81 -4.64 7.41
N PRO A 325 17.70 -3.57 8.22
CA PRO A 325 18.64 -2.46 8.20
C PRO A 325 20.10 -2.87 8.50
N GLY A 326 20.30 -3.99 9.22
CA GLY A 326 21.61 -4.50 9.60
C GLY A 326 22.38 -5.21 8.49
N SER A 327 21.67 -5.75 7.49
CA SER A 327 22.27 -6.55 6.42
C SER A 327 22.91 -5.72 5.29
N ALA A 328 22.66 -4.42 5.23
CA ALA A 328 23.07 -3.53 4.13
C ALA A 328 24.49 -2.94 4.26
N SER A 329 25.34 -3.41 5.21
CA SER A 329 26.70 -2.86 5.41
C SER A 329 27.83 -3.74 4.86
N GLY A 330 27.61 -4.44 3.74
CA GLY A 330 28.68 -5.28 3.21
C GLY A 330 28.48 -5.74 1.79
N THR A 331 28.70 -4.86 0.80
CA THR A 331 29.22 -5.28 -0.52
C THR A 331 29.78 -4.07 -1.28
N SER A 332 30.98 -3.68 -0.90
CA SER A 332 31.94 -3.06 -1.80
C SER A 332 33.18 -3.93 -1.74
N GLY A 333 33.46 -4.67 -2.78
CA GLY A 333 34.69 -5.43 -2.75
C GLY A 333 34.90 -6.24 -4.00
N THR A 334 35.66 -5.65 -4.89
CA THR A 334 36.76 -6.19 -5.69
C THR A 334 36.60 -7.56 -6.35
N SER A 335 36.55 -7.46 -7.66
CA SER A 335 37.02 -8.47 -8.59
C SER A 335 38.48 -8.88 -8.29
N SER A 336 38.73 -10.16 -8.18
CA SER A 336 40.00 -10.75 -8.56
C SER A 336 39.72 -12.09 -9.24
N GLN A 337 40.13 -12.13 -10.50
CA GLN A 337 40.30 -13.33 -11.28
C GLN A 337 41.30 -14.24 -10.55
N ASP A 338 41.02 -15.55 -10.50
CA ASP A 338 42.09 -16.50 -10.80
C ASP A 338 41.50 -17.81 -11.32
N THR A 339 42.25 -18.34 -12.27
CA THR A 339 42.09 -19.48 -13.11
C THR A 339 42.47 -20.76 -12.36
N GLY A 340 41.82 -21.88 -12.69
CA GLY A 340 42.44 -23.17 -12.42
C GLY A 340 41.51 -24.36 -12.27
N ASP A 341 41.24 -24.99 -13.33
CA ASP A 341 41.18 -26.44 -13.69
C ASP A 341 40.84 -27.57 -12.70
N LEU A 342 39.90 -28.39 -13.18
CA LEU A 342 39.85 -29.87 -13.23
C LEU A 342 39.15 -30.69 -12.14
N LEU A 343 38.23 -31.52 -12.67
CA LEU A 343 37.82 -32.91 -12.35
C LEU A 343 36.68 -33.13 -11.33
N ASP A 344 35.54 -33.47 -11.89
CA ASP A 344 34.82 -34.77 -11.87
C ASP A 344 34.60 -35.45 -10.50
N GLU A 345 33.40 -35.60 -10.10
CA GLU A 345 32.68 -36.83 -9.83
C GLU A 345 31.25 -36.61 -9.29
N SER A 346 30.36 -37.34 -9.90
CA SER A 346 28.96 -37.55 -9.64
C SER A 346 28.62 -37.94 -8.22
N THR A 347 27.62 -37.33 -7.62
CA THR A 347 26.60 -38.06 -6.81
C THR A 347 25.30 -37.25 -6.74
N SER A 348 24.27 -37.88 -7.29
CA SER A 348 22.87 -37.49 -7.19
C SER A 348 22.37 -37.52 -5.76
N MET A 349 21.82 -36.43 -5.24
CA MET A 349 20.83 -36.50 -4.17
C MET A 349 19.65 -35.60 -4.54
N ASP A 350 18.52 -36.25 -4.75
CA ASP A 350 17.20 -35.68 -4.90
C ASP A 350 16.86 -34.74 -3.77
N CYS A 351 16.58 -33.48 -4.11
CA CYS A 351 15.89 -32.57 -3.24
C CYS A 351 14.41 -32.50 -3.69
N PRO A 352 13.43 -32.75 -2.83
CA PRO A 352 12.04 -32.79 -3.27
C PRO A 352 11.55 -31.37 -3.59
N VAL A 353 11.22 -31.19 -4.87
CA VAL A 353 10.50 -30.01 -5.39
C VAL A 353 9.17 -29.92 -4.67
N LYS A 354 8.96 -28.88 -3.84
CA LYS A 354 7.65 -28.51 -3.32
C LYS A 354 6.79 -28.06 -4.49
N LYS A 355 5.88 -28.93 -4.92
CA LYS A 355 4.81 -28.60 -5.86
C LYS A 355 3.95 -27.48 -5.29
N SER A 356 3.80 -26.40 -6.04
CA SER A 356 2.85 -25.33 -5.75
C SER A 356 1.43 -25.90 -5.80
N ARG A 357 0.65 -25.60 -4.78
CA ARG A 357 -0.71 -26.12 -4.57
C ARG A 357 -1.76 -25.23 -5.23
N PHE A 358 -1.54 -24.86 -6.48
CA PHE A 358 -2.55 -24.25 -7.33
C PHE A 358 -2.37 -24.82 -8.73
N GLU A 359 -3.01 -25.96 -8.97
CA GLU A 359 -3.33 -26.39 -10.32
C GLU A 359 -4.53 -25.56 -10.80
N PHE A 360 -4.31 -24.75 -11.81
CA PHE A 360 -5.37 -24.12 -12.60
C PHE A 360 -6.03 -25.25 -13.40
N PHE A 361 -7.30 -25.48 -13.14
CA PHE A 361 -8.13 -26.33 -13.97
C PHE A 361 -8.47 -25.58 -15.26
N ASP A 362 -7.81 -25.94 -16.35
CA ASP A 362 -8.11 -25.54 -17.73
C ASP A 362 -9.20 -26.45 -18.34
N ASP A 363 -10.29 -26.69 -17.63
CA ASP A 363 -11.37 -27.53 -18.16
C ASP A 363 -12.74 -26.96 -17.79
N TRP A 364 -13.06 -25.81 -18.39
CA TRP A 364 -14.39 -25.16 -18.25
C TRP A 364 -15.39 -25.58 -19.33
N ASP A 365 -15.02 -26.48 -20.26
CA ASP A 365 -15.87 -26.91 -21.37
C ASP A 365 -16.76 -28.12 -21.07
N SER A 366 -16.75 -28.66 -19.86
CA SER A 366 -17.52 -29.88 -19.53
C SER A 366 -18.84 -29.64 -18.76
N PHE A 367 -19.28 -28.39 -18.55
CA PHE A 367 -20.56 -28.08 -17.91
C PHE A 367 -21.59 -27.48 -18.90
N THR A 368 -21.84 -28.17 -20.00
CA THR A 368 -23.05 -28.00 -20.79
C THR A 368 -23.73 -29.37 -20.98
N SER A 369 -24.69 -29.66 -20.15
CA SER A 369 -25.71 -30.62 -20.47
C SER A 369 -27.09 -30.12 -19.98
N PRO A 370 -28.14 -30.28 -20.80
CA PRO A 370 -29.42 -29.58 -20.64
C PRO A 370 -30.38 -30.39 -19.76
N LEU A 371 -31.18 -29.66 -19.00
CA LEU A 371 -32.57 -30.01 -18.71
C LEU A 371 -33.37 -28.72 -18.65
#